data_3833ffea95b6dfcc654d46344660316d
#
_entry.id   3833ffea95b6dfcc654d46344660316d
#
_cell.length_a   1.000
_cell.length_b   1.000
_cell.length_c   1.000
_cell.angle_alpha   90.00
_cell.angle_beta   90.00
_cell.angle_gamma   90.00
#
_symmetry.space_group_name_H-M   'P 1'
#
loop_
_entity.id
_entity.type
_entity.pdbx_description
1 polymer ?
#
loop_
_entity_poly.entity_id
_entity_poly.type
_entity_poly.pdbx_seq_one_letter_code
_entity_poly.pdbx_strand_id
1 'polypeptide(L)'
;MADIDSGAFRQRYLAIEERLGRASAAEDRESIKAEIIALFKQAEQEIAQLSALRDDIKRLVDRWKQLQQSSAPSNAPEFVGEKPVMADHIGASTFIEKGWSLISLGDHEGAERALLKALELSPDDPQTESLLGWAQMLQEKYDEALLNFQKVLMRQPTNSLARINLGYICLKKRIFGEAIEHLSKAIRLDNDRKATLYAHFYLGLTYAEREMFEDAQTFFRKTLTLGPNLIEAYYELGRALWFDGKQDDAQQAWRDGLAANKFNPWGKRCGEMLKTVEAGGAPSRVGT
;
A
#
# COMPACT_ATOMS: atom_id res chain seq x y z
N MET A 1 -8.62 -29.50 -21.34
CA MET A 1 -8.08 -28.64 -20.27
C MET A 1 -6.59 -28.52 -20.56
N ALA A 2 -6.13 -27.39 -21.04
CA ALA A 2 -4.69 -27.18 -21.23
C ALA A 2 -4.09 -26.98 -19.85
N ASP A 3 -3.17 -27.85 -19.45
CA ASP A 3 -2.38 -27.67 -18.24
C ASP A 3 -1.61 -26.36 -18.39
N ILE A 4 -1.84 -25.41 -17.48
CA ILE A 4 -1.04 -24.22 -17.39
C ILE A 4 0.32 -24.65 -16.86
N ASP A 5 1.26 -24.90 -17.77
CA ASP A 5 2.63 -25.24 -17.41
C ASP A 5 3.39 -23.97 -17.02
N SER A 6 3.11 -23.50 -15.80
CA SER A 6 3.81 -22.35 -15.20
C SER A 6 5.32 -22.60 -15.10
N GLY A 7 5.76 -23.87 -15.14
CA GLY A 7 7.17 -24.25 -15.14
C GLY A 7 7.83 -23.93 -16.48
N ALA A 8 7.20 -24.30 -17.60
CA ALA A 8 7.73 -24.00 -18.94
C ALA A 8 7.77 -22.49 -19.22
N PHE A 9 6.78 -21.75 -18.74
CA PHE A 9 6.73 -20.29 -18.87
C PHE A 9 7.91 -19.63 -18.14
N ARG A 10 8.17 -20.06 -16.90
CA ARG A 10 9.28 -19.55 -16.10
C ARG A 10 10.65 -19.92 -16.68
N GLN A 11 10.79 -21.11 -17.25
CA GLN A 11 12.03 -21.52 -17.95
C GLN A 11 12.31 -20.64 -19.16
N ARG A 12 11.30 -20.33 -19.98
CA ARG A 12 11.45 -19.42 -21.13
C ARG A 12 11.83 -18.01 -20.70
N TYR A 13 11.23 -17.50 -19.63
CA TYR A 13 11.59 -16.20 -19.05
C TYR A 13 13.07 -16.17 -18.64
N LEU A 14 13.52 -17.15 -17.88
CA LEU A 14 14.92 -17.24 -17.42
C LEU A 14 15.92 -17.35 -18.60
N ALA A 15 15.56 -18.11 -19.64
CA ALA A 15 16.40 -18.22 -20.84
C ALA A 15 16.53 -16.89 -21.60
N ILE A 16 15.45 -16.11 -21.68
CA ILE A 16 15.46 -14.77 -22.28
C ILE A 16 16.29 -13.80 -21.44
N GLU A 17 16.15 -13.85 -20.09
CA GLU A 17 16.90 -13.00 -19.16
C GLU A 17 18.41 -13.26 -19.24
N GLU A 18 18.83 -14.53 -19.32
CA GLU A 18 20.25 -14.90 -19.50
C GLU A 18 20.83 -14.40 -20.83
N ARG A 19 20.06 -14.54 -21.93
CA ARG A 19 20.48 -14.04 -23.25
C ARG A 19 20.52 -12.51 -23.31
N LEU A 20 19.61 -11.83 -22.62
CA LEU A 20 19.59 -10.37 -22.54
C LEU A 20 20.86 -9.81 -21.89
N GLY A 21 21.38 -10.52 -20.85
CA GLY A 21 22.64 -10.15 -20.18
C GLY A 21 23.89 -10.32 -21.05
N ARG A 22 23.84 -11.13 -22.12
CA ARG A 22 24.95 -11.41 -23.03
C ARG A 22 24.85 -10.75 -24.39
N ALA A 23 23.73 -10.10 -24.73
CA ALA A 23 23.45 -9.55 -26.05
C ALA A 23 24.31 -8.32 -26.39
N SER A 24 25.27 -8.45 -27.25
CA SER A 24 26.14 -7.37 -27.70
C SER A 24 25.82 -6.87 -29.10
N ALA A 25 25.29 -7.72 -30.01
CA ALA A 25 24.97 -7.38 -31.39
C ALA A 25 23.52 -6.86 -31.59
N ALA A 26 23.30 -6.02 -32.58
CA ALA A 26 21.98 -5.43 -32.86
C ALA A 26 20.93 -6.50 -33.28
N GLU A 27 21.36 -7.50 -34.05
CA GLU A 27 20.51 -8.61 -34.51
C GLU A 27 20.03 -9.49 -33.33
N ASP A 28 20.90 -9.75 -32.32
CA ASP A 28 20.54 -10.47 -31.12
C ASP A 28 19.46 -9.74 -30.32
N ARG A 29 19.55 -8.40 -30.23
CA ARG A 29 18.58 -7.58 -29.51
C ARG A 29 17.19 -7.60 -30.14
N GLU A 30 17.11 -7.59 -31.47
CA GLU A 30 15.83 -7.63 -32.19
C GLU A 30 15.17 -9.03 -32.03
N SER A 31 15.97 -10.11 -32.08
CA SER A 31 15.50 -11.46 -31.80
C SER A 31 14.95 -11.60 -30.36
N ILE A 32 15.68 -11.12 -29.39
CA ILE A 32 15.26 -11.14 -27.96
C ILE A 32 13.99 -10.32 -27.76
N LYS A 33 13.87 -9.17 -28.40
CA LYS A 33 12.67 -8.32 -28.35
C LYS A 33 11.45 -9.06 -28.91
N ALA A 34 11.60 -9.76 -30.03
CA ALA A 34 10.51 -10.56 -30.61
C ALA A 34 10.06 -11.68 -29.65
N GLU A 35 11.00 -12.35 -28.96
CA GLU A 35 10.72 -13.38 -27.97
C GLU A 35 10.02 -12.82 -26.73
N ILE A 36 10.42 -11.66 -26.23
CA ILE A 36 9.76 -10.96 -25.11
C ILE A 36 8.30 -10.62 -25.48
N ILE A 37 8.07 -10.09 -26.69
CA ILE A 37 6.73 -9.75 -27.16
C ILE A 37 5.86 -11.03 -27.28
N ALA A 38 6.43 -12.12 -27.78
CA ALA A 38 5.72 -13.39 -27.90
C ALA A 38 5.36 -13.96 -26.50
N LEU A 39 6.29 -13.90 -25.56
CA LEU A 39 6.06 -14.34 -24.18
C LEU A 39 4.97 -13.49 -23.50
N PHE A 40 5.00 -12.16 -23.70
CA PHE A 40 3.98 -11.26 -23.17
C PHE A 40 2.58 -11.56 -23.73
N LYS A 41 2.46 -11.75 -25.05
CA LYS A 41 1.19 -12.12 -25.68
C LYS A 41 0.65 -13.46 -25.17
N GLN A 42 1.53 -14.43 -24.96
CA GLN A 42 1.13 -15.72 -24.37
C GLN A 42 0.61 -15.52 -22.93
N ALA A 43 1.29 -14.70 -22.11
CA ALA A 43 0.84 -14.38 -20.76
C ALA A 43 -0.55 -13.73 -20.77
N GLU A 44 -0.80 -12.77 -21.65
CA GLU A 44 -2.12 -12.14 -21.78
C GLU A 44 -3.22 -13.14 -22.17
N GLN A 45 -2.92 -14.08 -23.06
CA GLN A 45 -3.86 -15.12 -23.46
C GLN A 45 -4.21 -16.06 -22.27
N GLU A 46 -3.21 -16.46 -21.47
CA GLU A 46 -3.43 -17.29 -20.28
C GLU A 46 -4.23 -16.54 -19.21
N ILE A 47 -3.95 -15.25 -18.98
CA ILE A 47 -4.74 -14.40 -18.07
C ILE A 47 -6.20 -14.31 -18.54
N ALA A 48 -6.43 -14.15 -19.84
CA ALA A 48 -7.79 -14.12 -20.40
C ALA A 48 -8.53 -15.44 -20.22
N GLN A 49 -7.86 -16.59 -20.40
CA GLN A 49 -8.43 -17.91 -20.17
C GLN A 49 -8.78 -18.13 -18.68
N LEU A 50 -7.87 -17.77 -17.76
CA LEU A 50 -8.13 -17.85 -16.32
C LEU A 50 -9.29 -16.94 -15.89
N SER A 51 -9.39 -15.75 -16.48
CA SER A 51 -10.51 -14.84 -16.24
C SER A 51 -11.83 -15.43 -16.71
N ALA A 52 -11.87 -16.06 -17.88
CA ALA A 52 -13.07 -16.75 -18.39
C ALA A 52 -13.46 -17.94 -17.48
N LEU A 53 -12.48 -18.75 -17.05
CA LEU A 53 -12.71 -19.85 -16.12
C LEU A 53 -13.27 -19.35 -14.77
N ARG A 54 -12.73 -18.25 -14.25
CA ARG A 54 -13.27 -17.60 -13.05
C ARG A 54 -14.75 -17.21 -13.22
N ASP A 55 -15.10 -16.67 -14.39
CA ASP A 55 -16.49 -16.26 -14.66
C ASP A 55 -17.42 -17.47 -14.85
N ASP A 56 -16.91 -18.59 -15.36
CA ASP A 56 -17.63 -19.86 -15.40
C ASP A 56 -17.88 -20.41 -13.97
N ILE A 57 -16.87 -20.36 -13.12
CA ILE A 57 -17.00 -20.75 -11.70
C ILE A 57 -18.05 -19.89 -10.99
N LYS A 58 -18.06 -18.57 -11.23
CA LYS A 58 -19.11 -17.68 -10.70
C LYS A 58 -20.51 -18.12 -11.12
N ARG A 59 -20.69 -18.45 -12.41
CA ARG A 59 -21.98 -18.98 -12.91
C ARG A 59 -22.39 -20.29 -12.22
N LEU A 60 -21.45 -21.17 -11.90
CA LEU A 60 -21.73 -22.37 -11.12
C LEU A 60 -22.16 -22.06 -9.69
N VAL A 61 -21.52 -21.10 -9.05
CA VAL A 61 -21.90 -20.63 -7.70
C VAL A 61 -23.31 -20.04 -7.70
N ASP A 62 -23.67 -19.24 -8.71
CA ASP A 62 -25.00 -18.65 -8.81
C ASP A 62 -26.07 -19.72 -9.03
N ARG A 63 -25.80 -20.74 -9.86
CA ARG A 63 -26.66 -21.89 -10.01
C ARG A 63 -26.83 -22.67 -8.71
N TRP A 64 -25.76 -22.87 -7.97
CA TRP A 64 -25.81 -23.53 -6.66
C TRP A 64 -26.69 -22.76 -5.68
N LYS A 65 -26.56 -21.45 -5.61
CA LYS A 65 -27.41 -20.58 -4.77
C LYS A 65 -28.89 -20.67 -5.14
N GLN A 66 -29.21 -20.71 -6.44
CA GLN A 66 -30.59 -20.90 -6.93
C GLN A 66 -31.17 -22.27 -6.54
N LEU A 67 -30.37 -23.34 -6.59
CA LEU A 67 -30.79 -24.66 -6.16
C LEU A 67 -31.06 -24.74 -4.65
N GLN A 68 -30.26 -24.05 -3.84
CA GLN A 68 -30.50 -23.96 -2.39
C GLN A 68 -31.78 -23.19 -2.05
N GLN A 69 -32.08 -22.13 -2.80
CA GLN A 69 -33.30 -21.33 -2.60
C GLN A 69 -34.57 -22.12 -3.02
N SER A 70 -34.45 -22.98 -4.01
CA SER A 70 -35.59 -23.79 -4.49
C SER A 70 -35.89 -25.02 -3.63
N SER A 71 -34.96 -25.44 -2.75
CA SER A 71 -35.09 -26.59 -1.87
C SER A 71 -35.53 -26.26 -0.43
N ALA A 72 -35.81 -25.01 -0.12
CA ALA A 72 -36.31 -24.60 1.19
C ALA A 72 -37.81 -24.93 1.29
N PRO A 73 -38.26 -25.69 2.32
CA PRO A 73 -39.68 -25.98 2.51
C PRO A 73 -40.45 -24.70 2.86
N SER A 74 -41.59 -24.52 2.17
CA SER A 74 -42.46 -23.34 2.21
C SER A 74 -43.27 -23.15 3.50
N ASN A 75 -42.90 -23.71 4.64
CA ASN A 75 -43.61 -23.58 5.91
C ASN A 75 -42.66 -23.50 7.09
N ALA A 76 -42.01 -22.35 7.26
CA ALA A 76 -41.45 -21.97 8.55
C ALA A 76 -42.14 -20.68 9.06
N PRO A 77 -42.51 -20.59 10.36
CA PRO A 77 -43.10 -19.37 10.90
C PRO A 77 -42.12 -18.19 10.78
N GLU A 78 -42.64 -17.03 10.38
CA GLU A 78 -41.89 -15.80 10.35
C GLU A 78 -41.35 -15.50 11.75
N PHE A 79 -40.09 -15.85 11.97
CA PHE A 79 -39.33 -15.37 13.11
C PHE A 79 -38.87 -13.95 12.73
N VAL A 80 -39.46 -12.94 13.39
CA VAL A 80 -38.98 -11.56 13.32
C VAL A 80 -37.73 -11.47 14.17
N GLY A 81 -36.64 -12.05 13.68
CA GLY A 81 -35.29 -11.90 14.17
C GLY A 81 -34.44 -11.50 12.99
N GLU A 82 -33.43 -10.67 13.21
CA GLU A 82 -32.46 -10.31 12.18
C GLU A 82 -31.98 -11.59 11.47
N LYS A 83 -32.18 -11.64 10.13
CA LYS A 83 -31.73 -12.76 9.31
C LYS A 83 -30.24 -12.97 9.57
N PRO A 84 -29.79 -14.19 9.94
CA PRO A 84 -28.37 -14.45 10.01
C PRO A 84 -27.77 -14.17 8.62
N VAL A 85 -26.92 -13.18 8.54
CA VAL A 85 -26.20 -12.85 7.32
C VAL A 85 -25.25 -14.00 7.05
N MET A 86 -25.63 -14.92 6.14
CA MET A 86 -24.71 -15.93 5.65
C MET A 86 -23.61 -15.22 4.88
N ALA A 87 -22.40 -15.22 5.42
CA ALA A 87 -21.25 -14.56 4.81
C ALA A 87 -20.97 -15.16 3.41
N ASP A 88 -21.09 -14.34 2.37
CA ASP A 88 -20.71 -14.70 1.00
C ASP A 88 -19.23 -14.38 0.76
N HIS A 89 -18.34 -15.22 1.22
CA HIS A 89 -16.91 -15.02 1.10
C HIS A 89 -16.42 -14.95 -0.36
N ILE A 90 -17.08 -15.61 -1.30
CA ILE A 90 -16.70 -15.59 -2.73
C ILE A 90 -17.10 -14.25 -3.36
N GLY A 91 -18.30 -13.79 -3.09
CA GLY A 91 -18.74 -12.45 -3.52
C GLY A 91 -17.93 -11.34 -2.87
N ALA A 92 -17.65 -11.46 -1.56
CA ALA A 92 -16.84 -10.51 -0.83
C ALA A 92 -15.42 -10.38 -1.40
N SER A 93 -14.73 -11.50 -1.70
CA SER A 93 -13.37 -11.46 -2.24
C SER A 93 -13.27 -10.70 -3.56
N THR A 94 -14.28 -10.81 -4.43
CA THR A 94 -14.35 -10.05 -5.68
C THR A 94 -14.39 -8.53 -5.44
N PHE A 95 -15.15 -8.09 -4.44
CA PHE A 95 -15.23 -6.68 -4.08
C PHE A 95 -13.97 -6.19 -3.36
N ILE A 96 -13.30 -7.05 -2.58
CA ILE A 96 -12.00 -6.75 -1.96
C ILE A 96 -10.94 -6.51 -3.03
N GLU A 97 -10.81 -7.42 -4.01
CA GLU A 97 -9.88 -7.27 -5.13
C GLU A 97 -10.18 -6.02 -5.96
N LYS A 98 -11.46 -5.74 -6.21
CA LYS A 98 -11.89 -4.51 -6.89
C LYS A 98 -11.50 -3.27 -6.08
N GLY A 99 -11.73 -3.28 -4.76
CA GLY A 99 -11.34 -2.19 -3.87
C GLY A 99 -9.83 -1.93 -3.90
N TRP A 100 -9.02 -2.98 -3.79
CA TRP A 100 -7.57 -2.89 -3.91
C TRP A 100 -7.13 -2.30 -5.26
N SER A 101 -7.69 -2.78 -6.37
CA SER A 101 -7.39 -2.28 -7.70
C SER A 101 -7.73 -0.80 -7.85
N LEU A 102 -8.88 -0.37 -7.33
CA LEU A 102 -9.31 1.03 -7.37
C LEU A 102 -8.43 1.94 -6.51
N ILE A 103 -7.97 1.49 -5.33
CA ILE A 103 -6.96 2.21 -4.54
C ILE A 103 -5.70 2.43 -5.38
N SER A 104 -5.22 1.39 -6.05
CA SER A 104 -4.00 1.44 -6.87
C SER A 104 -4.14 2.37 -8.08
N LEU A 105 -5.35 2.54 -8.59
CA LEU A 105 -5.68 3.47 -9.69
C LEU A 105 -5.99 4.90 -9.23
N GLY A 106 -6.04 5.14 -7.91
CA GLY A 106 -6.35 6.45 -7.34
C GLY A 106 -7.86 6.77 -7.25
N ASP A 107 -8.75 5.83 -7.60
CA ASP A 107 -10.21 5.98 -7.40
C ASP A 107 -10.57 5.52 -5.97
N HIS A 108 -10.27 6.39 -5.01
CA HIS A 108 -10.47 6.08 -3.60
C HIS A 108 -11.96 6.01 -3.20
N GLU A 109 -12.82 6.79 -3.84
CA GLU A 109 -14.27 6.73 -3.63
C GLU A 109 -14.87 5.42 -4.19
N GLY A 110 -14.44 5.02 -5.38
CA GLY A 110 -14.83 3.75 -5.97
C GLY A 110 -14.37 2.56 -5.12
N ALA A 111 -13.17 2.65 -4.55
CA ALA A 111 -12.62 1.67 -3.63
C ALA A 111 -13.46 1.55 -2.36
N GLU A 112 -13.81 2.68 -1.73
CA GLU A 112 -14.66 2.71 -0.55
C GLU A 112 -16.01 2.03 -0.80
N ARG A 113 -16.70 2.37 -1.92
CA ARG A 113 -17.98 1.73 -2.28
C ARG A 113 -17.82 0.20 -2.48
N ALA A 114 -16.75 -0.24 -3.13
CA ALA A 114 -16.51 -1.66 -3.33
C ALA A 114 -16.24 -2.39 -2.01
N LEU A 115 -15.45 -1.80 -1.11
CA LEU A 115 -15.09 -2.41 0.18
C LEU A 115 -16.28 -2.43 1.15
N LEU A 116 -17.14 -1.40 1.14
CA LEU A 116 -18.40 -1.42 1.89
C LEU A 116 -19.29 -2.57 1.41
N LYS A 117 -19.36 -2.80 0.09
CA LYS A 117 -20.10 -3.96 -0.46
C LYS A 117 -19.49 -5.30 -0.03
N ALA A 118 -18.16 -5.37 0.06
CA ALA A 118 -17.49 -6.56 0.60
C ALA A 118 -17.88 -6.83 2.06
N LEU A 119 -17.96 -5.78 2.90
CA LEU A 119 -18.38 -5.90 4.30
C LEU A 119 -19.88 -6.26 4.46
N GLU A 120 -20.75 -5.83 3.53
CA GLU A 120 -22.15 -6.30 3.53
C GLU A 120 -22.23 -7.81 3.28
N LEU A 121 -21.34 -8.38 2.46
CA LEU A 121 -21.32 -9.80 2.12
C LEU A 121 -20.54 -10.64 3.13
N SER A 122 -19.50 -10.09 3.72
CA SER A 122 -18.67 -10.72 4.75
C SER A 122 -18.38 -9.68 5.86
N PRO A 123 -19.31 -9.55 6.82
CA PRO A 123 -19.11 -8.63 7.93
C PRO A 123 -17.89 -8.99 8.76
N ASP A 124 -17.28 -7.98 9.37
CA ASP A 124 -16.23 -8.14 10.37
C ASP A 124 -14.91 -8.75 9.84
N ASP A 125 -14.66 -8.68 8.52
CA ASP A 125 -13.37 -9.09 7.96
C ASP A 125 -12.28 -8.03 8.19
N PRO A 126 -11.23 -8.32 9.01
CA PRO A 126 -10.21 -7.33 9.34
C PRO A 126 -9.39 -6.84 8.14
N GLN A 127 -9.24 -7.67 7.10
CA GLN A 127 -8.55 -7.30 5.88
C GLN A 127 -9.36 -6.23 5.12
N THR A 128 -10.66 -6.46 4.96
CA THR A 128 -11.56 -5.51 4.30
C THR A 128 -11.66 -4.21 5.09
N GLU A 129 -11.78 -4.28 6.42
CA GLU A 129 -11.79 -3.09 7.29
C GLU A 129 -10.48 -2.29 7.18
N SER A 130 -9.34 -2.97 7.09
CA SER A 130 -8.04 -2.30 6.89
C SER A 130 -7.96 -1.58 5.55
N LEU A 131 -8.43 -2.22 4.47
CA LEU A 131 -8.45 -1.61 3.13
C LEU A 131 -9.44 -0.45 3.06
N LEU A 132 -10.61 -0.57 3.69
CA LEU A 132 -11.60 0.49 3.77
C LEU A 132 -11.04 1.70 4.53
N GLY A 133 -10.43 1.47 5.70
CA GLY A 133 -9.75 2.53 6.46
C GLY A 133 -8.65 3.20 5.63
N TRP A 134 -7.92 2.44 4.81
CA TRP A 134 -6.90 3.00 3.94
C TRP A 134 -7.50 3.84 2.80
N ALA A 135 -8.55 3.36 2.12
CA ALA A 135 -9.26 4.14 1.11
C ALA A 135 -9.83 5.46 1.66
N GLN A 136 -10.38 5.42 2.87
CA GLN A 136 -10.90 6.61 3.57
C GLN A 136 -9.78 7.57 4.00
N MET A 137 -8.66 7.04 4.49
CA MET A 137 -7.49 7.84 4.83
C MET A 137 -6.94 8.61 3.62
N LEU A 138 -6.93 7.99 2.43
CA LEU A 138 -6.52 8.63 1.18
C LEU A 138 -7.51 9.70 0.68
N GLN A 139 -8.75 9.65 1.16
CA GLN A 139 -9.77 10.70 0.95
C GLN A 139 -9.77 11.76 2.07
N GLU A 140 -8.83 11.70 2.99
CA GLU A 140 -8.75 12.53 4.20
C GLU A 140 -9.98 12.39 5.14
N LYS A 141 -10.77 11.34 5.00
CA LYS A 141 -11.86 10.95 5.91
C LYS A 141 -11.27 10.27 7.16
N TYR A 142 -10.54 11.07 7.95
CA TYR A 142 -9.72 10.55 9.04
C TYR A 142 -10.55 9.94 10.19
N ASP A 143 -11.73 10.44 10.46
CA ASP A 143 -12.58 9.94 11.56
C ASP A 143 -13.15 8.56 11.24
N GLU A 144 -13.61 8.36 10.01
CA GLU A 144 -14.11 7.06 9.54
C GLU A 144 -12.97 6.03 9.45
N ALA A 145 -11.82 6.44 8.91
CA ALA A 145 -10.65 5.59 8.81
C ALA A 145 -10.16 5.13 10.21
N LEU A 146 -10.16 6.04 11.18
CA LEU A 146 -9.78 5.77 12.57
C LEU A 146 -10.67 4.66 13.16
N LEU A 147 -11.99 4.73 12.98
CA LEU A 147 -12.93 3.72 13.46
C LEU A 147 -12.65 2.35 12.85
N ASN A 148 -12.38 2.28 11.55
CA ASN A 148 -12.08 0.99 10.90
C ASN A 148 -10.76 0.39 11.41
N PHE A 149 -9.69 1.18 11.56
CA PHE A 149 -8.44 0.68 12.12
C PHE A 149 -8.57 0.28 13.59
N GLN A 150 -9.40 0.96 14.38
CA GLN A 150 -9.69 0.56 15.75
C GLN A 150 -10.40 -0.80 15.80
N LYS A 151 -11.40 -1.06 14.93
CA LYS A 151 -12.06 -2.37 14.81
C LYS A 151 -11.04 -3.46 14.48
N VAL A 152 -10.13 -3.19 13.52
CA VAL A 152 -9.04 -4.12 13.20
C VAL A 152 -8.21 -4.45 14.44
N LEU A 153 -7.80 -3.44 15.23
CA LEU A 153 -6.99 -3.65 16.43
C LEU A 153 -7.75 -4.34 17.59
N MET A 154 -9.08 -4.22 17.65
CA MET A 154 -9.87 -5.00 18.60
C MET A 154 -9.79 -6.51 18.32
N ARG A 155 -9.76 -6.90 17.04
CA ARG A 155 -9.67 -8.31 16.62
C ARG A 155 -8.22 -8.80 16.51
N GLN A 156 -7.34 -7.92 16.09
CA GLN A 156 -5.92 -8.20 15.85
C GLN A 156 -5.03 -7.20 16.61
N PRO A 157 -4.87 -7.32 17.92
CA PRO A 157 -4.14 -6.36 18.76
C PRO A 157 -2.67 -6.16 18.37
N THR A 158 -2.09 -7.12 17.66
CA THR A 158 -0.70 -7.11 17.18
C THR A 158 -0.57 -6.65 15.73
N ASN A 159 -1.63 -6.16 15.08
CA ASN A 159 -1.59 -5.66 13.71
C ASN A 159 -0.82 -4.33 13.63
N SER A 160 0.45 -4.41 13.25
CA SER A 160 1.34 -3.24 13.18
C SER A 160 0.93 -2.28 12.06
N LEU A 161 0.38 -2.76 10.94
CA LEU A 161 -0.10 -1.90 9.85
C LEU A 161 -1.28 -1.04 10.27
N ALA A 162 -2.26 -1.60 11.01
CA ALA A 162 -3.35 -0.80 11.55
C ALA A 162 -2.84 0.25 12.56
N ARG A 163 -1.82 -0.10 13.36
CA ARG A 163 -1.23 0.86 14.32
C ARG A 163 -0.52 2.01 13.65
N ILE A 164 0.27 1.77 12.61
CA ILE A 164 0.94 2.86 11.89
C ILE A 164 -0.07 3.80 11.20
N ASN A 165 -1.16 3.25 10.67
CA ASN A 165 -2.20 4.06 10.04
C ASN A 165 -2.93 4.93 11.09
N LEU A 166 -3.23 4.39 12.28
CA LEU A 166 -3.74 5.19 13.40
C LEU A 166 -2.75 6.28 13.80
N GLY A 167 -1.47 5.93 13.95
CA GLY A 167 -0.43 6.90 14.24
C GLY A 167 -0.33 8.02 13.20
N TYR A 168 -0.43 7.67 11.92
CA TYR A 168 -0.47 8.65 10.82
C TYR A 168 -1.71 9.55 10.89
N ILE A 169 -2.90 8.99 11.13
CA ILE A 169 -4.13 9.78 11.28
C ILE A 169 -4.00 10.74 12.47
N CYS A 170 -3.50 10.27 13.62
CA CYS A 170 -3.27 11.11 14.79
C CYS A 170 -2.27 12.24 14.50
N LEU A 171 -1.20 11.96 13.72
CA LEU A 171 -0.27 12.97 13.25
C LEU A 171 -0.98 14.04 12.41
N LYS A 172 -1.80 13.62 11.42
CA LYS A 172 -2.57 14.55 10.56
C LYS A 172 -3.55 15.40 11.35
N LYS A 173 -4.18 14.82 12.37
CA LYS A 173 -5.06 15.53 13.30
C LYS A 173 -4.31 16.33 14.38
N ARG A 174 -2.97 16.34 14.36
CA ARG A 174 -2.09 16.97 15.35
C ARG A 174 -2.27 16.46 16.79
N ILE A 175 -2.74 15.22 16.94
CA ILE A 175 -2.87 14.52 18.25
C ILE A 175 -1.54 13.78 18.50
N PHE A 176 -0.48 14.55 18.73
CA PHE A 176 0.89 14.03 18.73
C PHE A 176 1.15 12.95 19.80
N GLY A 177 0.50 13.04 20.98
CA GLY A 177 0.66 12.05 22.05
C GLY A 177 0.23 10.66 21.60
N GLU A 178 -0.97 10.54 21.04
CA GLU A 178 -1.50 9.28 20.51
C GLU A 178 -0.70 8.78 19.31
N ALA A 179 -0.28 9.71 18.42
CA ALA A 179 0.58 9.37 17.29
C ALA A 179 1.86 8.66 17.77
N ILE A 180 2.56 9.24 18.76
CA ILE A 180 3.79 8.68 19.33
C ILE A 180 3.50 7.32 19.98
N GLU A 181 2.39 7.17 20.71
CA GLU A 181 2.03 5.91 21.35
C GLU A 181 1.81 4.80 20.35
N HIS A 182 0.96 5.02 19.32
CA HIS A 182 0.66 4.02 18.30
C HIS A 182 1.91 3.63 17.51
N LEU A 183 2.69 4.61 17.05
CA LEU A 183 3.90 4.38 16.26
C LEU A 183 4.98 3.67 17.07
N SER A 184 5.22 4.08 18.32
CA SER A 184 6.17 3.41 19.21
C SER A 184 5.76 1.97 19.52
N LYS A 185 4.45 1.71 19.63
CA LYS A 185 3.95 0.35 19.85
C LYS A 185 4.12 -0.52 18.61
N ALA A 186 3.96 0.05 17.41
CA ALA A 186 4.24 -0.66 16.15
C ALA A 186 5.73 -1.06 16.07
N ILE A 187 6.66 -0.18 16.44
CA ILE A 187 8.09 -0.48 16.49
C ILE A 187 8.39 -1.60 17.51
N ARG A 188 7.79 -1.57 18.69
CA ARG A 188 8.01 -2.61 19.72
C ARG A 188 7.48 -3.97 19.32
N LEU A 189 6.43 -4.04 18.50
CA LEU A 189 5.91 -5.31 17.97
C LEU A 189 6.88 -5.95 16.98
N ASP A 190 7.56 -5.13 16.15
CA ASP A 190 8.58 -5.51 15.15
C ASP A 190 8.24 -6.78 14.35
N ASN A 191 6.96 -6.99 14.07
CA ASN A 191 6.44 -8.17 13.39
C ASN A 191 6.22 -7.96 11.88
N ASP A 192 6.44 -6.73 11.41
CA ASP A 192 6.32 -6.34 10.00
C ASP A 192 7.37 -5.27 9.69
N ARG A 193 8.35 -5.62 8.85
CA ARG A 193 9.47 -4.73 8.49
C ARG A 193 8.99 -3.43 7.83
N LYS A 194 7.94 -3.51 7.01
CA LYS A 194 7.37 -2.33 6.35
C LYS A 194 6.69 -1.43 7.37
N ALA A 195 5.93 -2.00 8.31
CA ALA A 195 5.31 -1.25 9.38
C ALA A 195 6.37 -0.57 10.26
N THR A 196 7.43 -1.28 10.65
CA THR A 196 8.54 -0.73 11.45
C THR A 196 9.22 0.44 10.72
N LEU A 197 9.47 0.31 9.42
CA LEU A 197 10.04 1.38 8.58
C LEU A 197 9.17 2.64 8.63
N TYR A 198 7.87 2.51 8.30
CA TYR A 198 6.96 3.66 8.27
C TYR A 198 6.67 4.21 9.67
N ALA A 199 6.69 3.38 10.72
CA ALA A 199 6.57 3.87 12.09
C ALA A 199 7.71 4.80 12.47
N HIS A 200 8.96 4.48 12.11
CA HIS A 200 10.09 5.38 12.30
C HIS A 200 9.93 6.67 11.47
N PHE A 201 9.52 6.54 10.22
CA PHE A 201 9.30 7.70 9.35
C PHE A 201 8.24 8.66 9.92
N TYR A 202 7.08 8.16 10.31
CA TYR A 202 5.99 8.97 10.86
C TYR A 202 6.33 9.53 12.26
N LEU A 203 7.14 8.85 13.07
CA LEU A 203 7.70 9.44 14.29
C LEU A 203 8.61 10.62 13.95
N GLY A 204 9.46 10.48 12.95
CA GLY A 204 10.28 11.61 12.47
C GLY A 204 9.43 12.82 12.08
N LEU A 205 8.36 12.61 11.31
CA LEU A 205 7.42 13.67 10.97
C LEU A 205 6.71 14.25 12.20
N THR A 206 6.30 13.40 13.14
CA THR A 206 5.62 13.82 14.38
C THR A 206 6.51 14.73 15.23
N TYR A 207 7.79 14.38 15.36
CA TYR A 207 8.75 15.21 16.09
C TYR A 207 9.12 16.49 15.33
N ALA A 208 9.22 16.44 14.00
CA ALA A 208 9.44 17.61 13.16
C ALA A 208 8.30 18.64 13.26
N GLU A 209 7.04 18.18 13.26
CA GLU A 209 5.85 19.03 13.48
C GLU A 209 5.81 19.67 14.88
N ARG A 210 6.47 19.06 15.86
CA ARG A 210 6.66 19.61 17.21
C ARG A 210 7.91 20.46 17.35
N GLU A 211 8.62 20.71 16.26
CA GLU A 211 9.90 21.43 16.24
C GLU A 211 11.02 20.78 17.10
N MET A 212 10.88 19.47 17.39
CA MET A 212 11.89 18.64 18.08
C MET A 212 12.83 18.04 17.03
N PHE A 213 13.65 18.90 16.42
CA PHE A 213 14.41 18.55 15.21
C PHE A 213 15.49 17.50 15.45
N GLU A 214 16.12 17.42 16.60
CA GLU A 214 17.11 16.38 16.92
C GLU A 214 16.49 15.00 17.00
N ASP A 215 15.33 14.89 17.65
CA ASP A 215 14.55 13.63 17.70
C ASP A 215 14.10 13.24 16.29
N ALA A 216 13.58 14.20 15.51
CA ALA A 216 13.17 13.96 14.13
C ALA A 216 14.31 13.40 13.28
N GLN A 217 15.52 14.01 13.34
CA GLN A 217 16.72 13.51 12.65
C GLN A 217 17.04 12.07 13.05
N THR A 218 16.94 11.74 14.34
CA THR A 218 17.21 10.39 14.84
C THR A 218 16.29 9.38 14.20
N PHE A 219 15.00 9.68 14.12
CA PHE A 219 14.02 8.78 13.52
C PHE A 219 14.15 8.69 11.99
N PHE A 220 14.43 9.79 11.28
CA PHE A 220 14.67 9.74 9.84
C PHE A 220 15.95 8.97 9.50
N ARG A 221 17.03 9.08 10.27
CA ARG A 221 18.24 8.25 10.09
C ARG A 221 17.95 6.76 10.29
N LYS A 222 17.15 6.39 11.30
CA LYS A 222 16.70 5.01 11.50
C LYS A 222 15.86 4.52 10.32
N THR A 223 14.97 5.36 9.81
CA THR A 223 14.19 5.07 8.59
C THR A 223 15.10 4.75 7.42
N LEU A 224 16.10 5.57 7.15
CA LEU A 224 17.04 5.37 6.04
C LEU A 224 17.95 4.15 6.22
N THR A 225 18.25 3.76 7.45
CA THR A 225 18.96 2.50 7.75
C THR A 225 18.11 1.28 7.40
N LEU A 226 16.80 1.32 7.66
CA LEU A 226 15.87 0.23 7.36
C LEU A 226 15.47 0.17 5.88
N GLY A 227 15.35 1.34 5.25
CA GLY A 227 14.89 1.48 3.86
C GLY A 227 15.53 2.69 3.15
N PRO A 228 16.74 2.54 2.60
CA PRO A 228 17.45 3.64 1.93
C PRO A 228 16.75 4.13 0.66
N ASN A 229 15.77 3.39 0.16
CA ASN A 229 14.98 3.75 -1.02
C ASN A 229 13.73 4.60 -0.69
N LEU A 230 13.46 4.90 0.58
CA LEU A 230 12.42 5.86 0.96
C LEU A 230 12.98 7.29 0.83
N ILE A 231 12.95 7.80 -0.40
CA ILE A 231 13.59 9.08 -0.76
C ILE A 231 12.99 10.27 0.02
N GLU A 232 11.72 10.20 0.36
CA GLU A 232 11.04 11.18 1.19
C GLU A 232 11.76 11.41 2.53
N ALA A 233 12.33 10.35 3.12
CA ALA A 233 13.05 10.46 4.39
C ALA A 233 14.34 11.29 4.30
N TYR A 234 15.03 11.31 3.14
CA TYR A 234 16.16 12.22 2.91
C TYR A 234 15.72 13.68 2.86
N TYR A 235 14.59 13.94 2.18
CA TYR A 235 14.05 15.28 2.08
C TYR A 235 13.68 15.84 3.46
N GLU A 236 12.97 15.05 4.26
CA GLU A 236 12.55 15.45 5.61
C GLU A 236 13.71 15.50 6.60
N LEU A 237 14.72 14.62 6.48
CA LEU A 237 15.96 14.70 7.24
C LEU A 237 16.68 16.02 6.97
N GLY A 238 16.80 16.39 5.69
CA GLY A 238 17.42 17.67 5.32
C GLY A 238 16.67 18.87 5.91
N ARG A 239 15.33 18.85 5.90
CA ARG A 239 14.52 19.90 6.54
C ARG A 239 14.78 19.98 8.06
N ALA A 240 14.75 18.82 8.74
CA ALA A 240 15.00 18.76 10.17
C ALA A 240 16.41 19.26 10.54
N LEU A 241 17.43 18.91 9.75
CA LEU A 241 18.79 19.40 9.92
C LEU A 241 18.90 20.92 9.68
N TRP A 242 18.22 21.43 8.66
CA TRP A 242 18.22 22.86 8.35
C TRP A 242 17.67 23.70 9.50
N PHE A 243 16.50 23.30 10.03
CA PHE A 243 15.87 24.02 11.14
C PHE A 243 16.59 23.84 12.48
N ASP A 244 17.43 22.82 12.59
CA ASP A 244 18.34 22.63 13.72
C ASP A 244 19.67 23.40 13.56
N GLY A 245 19.81 24.21 12.49
CA GLY A 245 21.00 25.02 12.22
C GLY A 245 22.17 24.28 11.56
N LYS A 246 22.01 22.99 11.21
CA LYS A 246 23.01 22.12 10.58
C LYS A 246 22.89 22.19 9.05
N GLN A 247 23.15 23.38 8.48
CA GLN A 247 22.85 23.65 7.06
C GLN A 247 23.68 22.80 6.08
N ASP A 248 24.95 22.54 6.38
CA ASP A 248 25.83 21.73 5.53
C ASP A 248 25.35 20.27 5.48
N ASP A 249 24.98 19.72 6.65
CA ASP A 249 24.42 18.36 6.76
C ASP A 249 23.05 18.27 6.06
N ALA A 250 22.23 19.31 6.11
CA ALA A 250 20.96 19.40 5.41
C ALA A 250 21.15 19.29 3.89
N GLN A 251 22.08 20.07 3.34
CA GLN A 251 22.41 20.00 1.92
C GLN A 251 22.95 18.62 1.54
N GLN A 252 23.77 18.00 2.39
CA GLN A 252 24.27 16.65 2.13
C GLN A 252 23.13 15.64 2.10
N ALA A 253 22.18 15.69 3.04
CA ALA A 253 21.00 14.82 3.03
C ALA A 253 20.18 14.96 1.73
N TRP A 254 19.98 16.19 1.23
CA TRP A 254 19.29 16.40 -0.05
C TRP A 254 20.11 15.93 -1.26
N ARG A 255 21.44 16.05 -1.26
CA ARG A 255 22.31 15.46 -2.31
C ARG A 255 22.18 13.94 -2.34
N ASP A 256 22.17 13.31 -1.18
CA ASP A 256 22.01 11.86 -1.05
C ASP A 256 20.63 11.40 -1.56
N GLY A 257 19.56 12.13 -1.22
CA GLY A 257 18.22 11.86 -1.72
C GLY A 257 18.09 12.00 -3.25
N LEU A 258 18.71 13.06 -3.83
CA LEU A 258 18.77 13.24 -5.28
C LEU A 258 19.58 12.12 -5.96
N ALA A 259 20.71 11.73 -5.37
CA ALA A 259 21.58 10.66 -5.88
C ALA A 259 20.90 9.29 -5.80
N ALA A 260 20.15 9.02 -4.74
CA ALA A 260 19.45 7.76 -4.56
C ALA A 260 18.40 7.52 -5.66
N ASN A 261 17.63 8.53 -6.07
CA ASN A 261 16.74 8.42 -7.23
C ASN A 261 16.27 9.80 -7.73
N LYS A 262 16.99 10.36 -8.70
CA LYS A 262 16.68 11.66 -9.31
C LYS A 262 15.36 11.71 -10.10
N PHE A 263 14.80 10.57 -10.49
CA PHE A 263 13.54 10.48 -11.24
C PHE A 263 12.31 10.41 -10.32
N ASN A 264 12.51 10.03 -9.06
CA ASN A 264 11.47 10.02 -8.04
C ASN A 264 11.01 11.47 -7.75
N PRO A 265 9.72 11.73 -7.51
CA PRO A 265 9.23 13.06 -7.14
C PRO A 265 9.98 13.68 -5.95
N TRP A 266 10.29 12.90 -4.92
CA TRP A 266 11.04 13.38 -3.77
C TRP A 266 12.51 13.64 -4.07
N GLY A 267 13.14 12.85 -4.97
CA GLY A 267 14.49 13.16 -5.46
C GLY A 267 14.54 14.47 -6.22
N LYS A 268 13.53 14.78 -7.04
CA LYS A 268 13.40 16.08 -7.70
C LYS A 268 13.24 17.20 -6.68
N ARG A 269 12.39 17.03 -5.65
CA ARG A 269 12.23 18.01 -4.56
C ARG A 269 13.52 18.24 -3.81
N CYS A 270 14.33 17.20 -3.56
CA CYS A 270 15.68 17.38 -2.99
C CYS A 270 16.55 18.28 -3.88
N GLY A 271 16.57 18.04 -5.20
CA GLY A 271 17.31 18.87 -6.16
C GLY A 271 16.80 20.31 -6.25
N GLU A 272 15.51 20.52 -6.17
CA GLU A 272 14.89 21.86 -6.12
C GLU A 272 15.25 22.59 -4.83
N MET A 273 15.25 21.88 -3.69
CA MET A 273 15.63 22.44 -2.41
C MET A 273 17.09 22.88 -2.39
N LEU A 274 18.01 22.08 -2.95
CA LEU A 274 19.42 22.47 -3.10
C LEU A 274 19.55 23.79 -3.87
N LYS A 275 18.88 23.93 -5.01
CA LYS A 275 18.89 25.18 -5.80
C LYS A 275 18.31 26.36 -5.01
N THR A 276 17.26 26.12 -4.23
CA THR A 276 16.62 27.15 -3.40
C THR A 276 17.58 27.69 -2.36
N VAL A 277 18.28 26.80 -1.63
CA VAL A 277 19.22 27.24 -0.58
C VAL A 277 20.51 27.83 -1.15
N GLU A 278 20.98 27.37 -2.30
CA GLU A 278 22.09 27.96 -3.04
C GLU A 278 21.79 29.42 -3.50
N ALA A 279 20.51 29.69 -3.81
CA ALA A 279 20.03 31.02 -4.15
C ALA A 279 19.71 31.89 -2.92
N GLY A 280 20.03 31.46 -1.70
CA GLY A 280 19.79 32.20 -0.44
C GLY A 280 18.36 32.01 0.11
N GLY A 281 17.55 31.12 -0.46
CA GLY A 281 16.23 30.76 0.08
C GLY A 281 16.34 29.80 1.25
N ALA A 282 15.16 29.43 1.82
CA ALA A 282 15.05 28.48 2.93
C ALA A 282 13.89 27.53 2.71
N PRO A 283 13.94 26.29 3.27
CA PRO A 283 12.81 25.38 3.23
C PRO A 283 11.61 25.91 4.02
N SER A 284 10.41 25.56 3.58
CA SER A 284 9.18 25.87 4.30
C SER A 284 9.12 25.10 5.63
N ARG A 285 8.64 25.71 6.70
CA ARG A 285 8.39 25.05 7.99
C ARG A 285 7.19 24.12 7.96
N VAL A 286 6.19 24.45 7.15
CA VAL A 286 4.97 23.65 7.02
C VAL A 286 5.20 22.60 5.95
N GLY A 287 4.92 21.32 6.26
CA GLY A 287 4.90 20.25 5.27
C GLY A 287 3.77 20.50 4.28
N THR A 288 4.11 20.72 3.04
CA THR A 288 3.15 20.82 1.93
C THR A 288 2.87 19.43 1.38
#